data_4c4a74e82c169bb287b1044890fc5eec
#
_entry.id   4c4a74e82c169bb287b1044890fc5eec
#
_cell.length_a   1.000
_cell.length_b   1.000
_cell.length_c   1.000
_cell.angle_alpha   90.00
_cell.angle_beta   90.00
_cell.angle_gamma   90.00
#
_symmetry.space_group_name_H-M   'P 1'
#
loop_
_entity.id
_entity.type
_entity.pdbx_description
1 polymer ?
#
loop_
_entity_poly.entity_id
_entity_poly.type
_entity_poly.pdbx_seq_one_letter_code
_entity_poly.pdbx_strand_id
1 'polypeptide(L)'
;IPLIAEISLEILFFSSLNISKIVSCCGTLFSEASSSYTSLLFKVDALVWVGFFYFFAGLMVVAYRLKNTFLMIFANSLFLIFAIISLIVFFSTYVYELPTHHCPFCLLQKEYYGVGYLLYTTLFIGTFSGMGGALLQVISHEEQGVWFKRSLLFNGLYVGVVSLYPLLYYLKNGVWL
;
A
#
# COMPACT_ATOMS: atom_id res chain seq x y z
N ILE A 1 5.56 8.83 -34.29
CA ILE A 1 4.77 7.71 -34.86
C ILE A 1 4.43 6.65 -33.80
N PRO A 2 5.38 6.09 -32.98
CA PRO A 2 5.03 5.09 -32.00
C PRO A 2 4.03 5.59 -30.93
N LEU A 3 4.18 6.82 -30.46
CA LEU A 3 3.29 7.43 -29.46
C LEU A 3 1.83 7.54 -29.95
N ILE A 4 1.62 7.90 -31.20
CA ILE A 4 0.28 8.00 -31.79
C ILE A 4 -0.36 6.61 -31.93
N ALA A 5 0.42 5.61 -32.29
CA ALA A 5 -0.04 4.23 -32.36
C ALA A 5 -0.43 3.68 -30.96
N GLU A 6 0.36 4.00 -29.94
CA GLU A 6 0.11 3.63 -28.55
C GLU A 6 -1.19 4.26 -28.04
N ILE A 7 -1.36 5.58 -28.20
CA ILE A 7 -2.58 6.29 -27.82
C ILE A 7 -3.81 5.73 -28.58
N SER A 8 -3.66 5.41 -29.87
CA SER A 8 -4.76 4.84 -30.66
C SER A 8 -5.15 3.45 -30.16
N LEU A 9 -4.19 2.61 -29.79
CA LEU A 9 -4.44 1.29 -29.23
C LEU A 9 -5.11 1.38 -27.84
N GLU A 10 -4.67 2.32 -27.00
CA GLU A 10 -5.31 2.57 -25.71
C GLU A 10 -6.76 3.03 -25.86
N ILE A 11 -7.04 3.99 -26.75
CA ILE A 11 -8.41 4.44 -27.02
C ILE A 11 -9.27 3.29 -27.55
N LEU A 12 -8.78 2.47 -28.46
CA LEU A 12 -9.48 1.29 -28.96
C LEU A 12 -9.74 0.27 -27.85
N PHE A 13 -8.78 0.02 -27.00
CA PHE A 13 -8.92 -0.88 -25.85
C PHE A 13 -10.00 -0.39 -24.88
N PHE A 14 -9.94 0.87 -24.46
CA PHE A 14 -10.94 1.45 -23.55
C PHE A 14 -12.33 1.55 -24.20
N SER A 15 -12.44 1.83 -25.49
CA SER A 15 -13.73 1.87 -26.20
C SER A 15 -14.36 0.48 -26.39
N SER A 16 -13.56 -0.59 -26.39
CA SER A 16 -14.03 -1.98 -26.49
C SER A 16 -14.49 -2.57 -25.15
N LEU A 17 -14.17 -1.88 -24.02
CA LEU A 17 -14.61 -2.30 -22.69
C LEU A 17 -16.13 -2.15 -22.56
N ASN A 18 -16.81 -3.29 -22.43
CA ASN A 18 -18.26 -3.32 -22.26
C ASN A 18 -18.61 -3.04 -20.80
N ILE A 19 -18.97 -1.79 -20.47
CA ILE A 19 -19.28 -1.31 -19.13
C ILE A 19 -20.50 -2.02 -18.51
N SER A 20 -21.36 -2.64 -19.33
CA SER A 20 -22.54 -3.37 -18.84
C SER A 20 -22.24 -4.76 -18.29
N LYS A 21 -21.06 -5.31 -18.54
CA LYS A 21 -20.59 -6.51 -17.85
C LYS A 21 -19.90 -6.06 -16.56
N ILE A 22 -20.61 -6.22 -15.45
CA ILE A 22 -19.97 -6.15 -14.12
C ILE A 22 -18.96 -7.29 -14.09
N VAL A 23 -17.73 -6.95 -14.47
CA VAL A 23 -16.63 -7.90 -14.40
C VAL A 23 -16.24 -7.95 -12.94
N SER A 24 -16.47 -9.06 -12.29
CA SER A 24 -15.88 -9.36 -10.98
C SER A 24 -14.37 -9.60 -11.12
N CYS A 25 -13.69 -8.79 -11.94
CA CYS A 25 -12.26 -8.86 -12.20
C CYS A 25 -11.43 -8.87 -10.92
N CYS A 26 -11.87 -8.06 -9.96
CA CYS A 26 -11.16 -7.91 -8.71
C CYS A 26 -11.30 -9.14 -7.81
N GLY A 27 -12.45 -9.83 -7.84
CA GLY A 27 -12.70 -11.03 -7.06
C GLY A 27 -11.89 -12.24 -7.55
N THR A 28 -11.58 -12.32 -8.85
CA THR A 28 -10.82 -13.45 -9.40
C THR A 28 -9.31 -13.28 -9.30
N LEU A 29 -8.80 -12.05 -9.38
CA LEU A 29 -7.35 -11.79 -9.32
C LEU A 29 -6.81 -11.81 -7.89
N PHE A 30 -7.60 -11.36 -6.91
CA PHE A 30 -7.22 -11.23 -5.51
C PHE A 30 -8.02 -12.17 -4.60
N SER A 31 -8.44 -13.35 -5.08
CA SER A 31 -9.06 -14.39 -4.27
C SER A 31 -8.07 -15.50 -3.95
N GLU A 32 -8.25 -16.15 -2.81
CA GLU A 32 -7.49 -17.36 -2.42
C GLU A 32 -7.61 -18.49 -3.46
N ALA A 33 -8.74 -18.55 -4.18
CA ALA A 33 -9.03 -19.55 -5.19
C ALA A 33 -8.40 -19.25 -6.55
N SER A 34 -7.70 -18.11 -6.72
CA SER A 34 -7.05 -17.80 -7.99
C SER A 34 -5.85 -18.70 -8.25
N SER A 35 -5.73 -19.24 -9.46
CA SER A 35 -4.53 -19.97 -9.91
C SER A 35 -3.34 -19.06 -10.21
N SER A 36 -3.43 -17.78 -9.86
CA SER A 36 -2.43 -16.76 -10.13
C SER A 36 -1.34 -16.73 -9.05
N TYR A 37 -0.19 -16.13 -9.37
CA TYR A 37 0.91 -15.90 -8.41
C TYR A 37 0.47 -15.13 -7.16
N THR A 38 -0.61 -14.36 -7.23
CA THR A 38 -1.23 -13.67 -6.09
C THR A 38 -1.71 -14.64 -5.01
N SER A 39 -2.10 -15.87 -5.36
CA SER A 39 -2.51 -16.88 -4.37
C SER A 39 -1.37 -17.30 -3.44
N LEU A 40 -0.11 -17.09 -3.82
CA LEU A 40 1.04 -17.36 -2.95
C LEU A 40 1.08 -16.43 -1.73
N LEU A 41 0.56 -15.20 -1.86
CA LEU A 41 0.49 -14.24 -0.76
C LEU A 41 -0.47 -14.71 0.34
N PHE A 42 -1.53 -15.42 -0.03
CA PHE A 42 -2.54 -15.95 0.89
C PHE A 42 -2.17 -17.29 1.54
N LYS A 43 -1.12 -17.98 1.03
CA LYS A 43 -0.60 -19.20 1.67
C LYS A 43 0.17 -18.93 2.95
N VAL A 44 0.69 -17.72 3.11
CA VAL A 44 1.40 -17.27 4.29
C VAL A 44 0.39 -16.60 5.22
N ASP A 45 0.46 -16.89 6.51
CA ASP A 45 -0.42 -16.28 7.51
C ASP A 45 -0.38 -14.74 7.40
N ALA A 46 -1.57 -14.12 7.34
CA ALA A 46 -1.73 -12.68 7.24
C ALA A 46 -0.98 -11.92 8.36
N LEU A 47 -0.91 -12.51 9.56
CA LEU A 47 -0.19 -11.92 10.69
C LEU A 47 1.32 -11.80 10.46
N VAL A 48 1.91 -12.68 9.64
CA VAL A 48 3.33 -12.59 9.26
C VAL A 48 3.58 -11.34 8.44
N TRP A 49 2.72 -11.06 7.45
CA TRP A 49 2.81 -9.86 6.63
C TRP A 49 2.63 -8.58 7.45
N VAL A 50 1.67 -8.58 8.36
CA VAL A 50 1.43 -7.47 9.30
C VAL A 50 2.61 -7.28 10.25
N GLY A 51 3.22 -8.37 10.71
CA GLY A 51 4.44 -8.33 11.52
C GLY A 51 5.60 -7.63 10.81
N PHE A 52 5.87 -8.00 9.54
CA PHE A 52 6.89 -7.33 8.73
C PHE A 52 6.54 -5.87 8.46
N PHE A 53 5.28 -5.56 8.21
CA PHE A 53 4.81 -4.18 8.02
C PHE A 53 5.16 -3.29 9.22
N TYR A 54 4.80 -3.69 10.44
CA TYR A 54 5.12 -2.91 11.64
C TYR A 54 6.61 -2.93 11.97
N PHE A 55 7.31 -4.04 11.70
CA PHE A 55 8.74 -4.12 11.88
C PHE A 55 9.49 -3.09 11.04
N PHE A 56 9.18 -2.99 9.74
CA PHE A 56 9.82 -2.00 8.87
C PHE A 56 9.40 -0.58 9.17
N ALA A 57 8.15 -0.35 9.61
CA ALA A 57 7.72 0.95 10.12
C ALA A 57 8.57 1.36 11.35
N GLY A 58 8.78 0.47 12.29
CA GLY A 58 9.65 0.70 13.45
C GLY A 58 11.11 0.91 13.07
N LEU A 59 11.61 0.12 12.10
CA LEU A 59 12.98 0.24 11.60
C LEU A 59 13.24 1.59 10.94
N MET A 60 12.25 2.20 10.26
CA MET A 60 12.38 3.57 9.74
C MET A 60 12.56 4.60 10.85
N VAL A 61 11.84 4.44 11.98
CA VAL A 61 12.01 5.32 13.14
C VAL A 61 13.42 5.18 13.73
N VAL A 62 13.91 3.95 13.84
CA VAL A 62 15.27 3.66 14.31
C VAL A 62 16.32 4.26 13.36
N ALA A 63 16.16 4.04 12.04
CA ALA A 63 17.05 4.59 11.02
C ALA A 63 17.14 6.12 11.10
N TYR A 64 16.00 6.79 11.31
CA TYR A 64 15.95 8.24 11.50
C TYR A 64 16.69 8.68 12.76
N ARG A 65 16.50 7.97 13.89
CA ARG A 65 17.20 8.27 15.16
C ARG A 65 18.70 8.10 15.06
N LEU A 66 19.15 7.05 14.35
CA LEU A 66 20.56 6.75 14.11
C LEU A 66 21.19 7.63 13.02
N LYS A 67 20.39 8.47 12.34
CA LYS A 67 20.81 9.27 11.17
C LYS A 67 21.51 8.42 10.08
N ASN A 68 21.11 7.16 9.94
CA ASN A 68 21.71 6.24 9.01
C ASN A 68 20.89 6.22 7.70
N THR A 69 21.44 6.88 6.67
CA THR A 69 20.81 7.02 5.35
C THR A 69 20.61 5.67 4.65
N PHE A 70 21.60 4.79 4.71
CA PHE A 70 21.49 3.48 4.07
C PHE A 70 20.38 2.64 4.70
N LEU A 71 20.32 2.63 6.03
CA LEU A 71 19.24 1.93 6.76
C LEU A 71 17.87 2.54 6.45
N MET A 72 17.80 3.87 6.24
CA MET A 72 16.57 4.56 5.87
C MET A 72 16.07 4.17 4.48
N ILE A 73 16.96 4.06 3.49
CA ILE A 73 16.61 3.58 2.14
C ILE A 73 16.08 2.15 2.22
N PHE A 74 16.83 1.29 2.88
CA PHE A 74 16.49 -0.13 3.02
C PHE A 74 15.13 -0.33 3.71
N ALA A 75 14.95 0.29 4.88
CA ALA A 75 13.72 0.19 5.65
C ALA A 75 12.53 0.75 4.88
N ASN A 76 12.67 1.90 4.21
CA ASN A 76 11.59 2.54 3.48
C ASN A 76 11.18 1.76 2.22
N SER A 77 12.16 1.16 1.51
CA SER A 77 11.88 0.32 0.34
C SER A 77 11.11 -0.95 0.72
N LEU A 78 11.54 -1.63 1.78
CA LEU A 78 10.86 -2.82 2.27
C LEU A 78 9.51 -2.47 2.91
N PHE A 79 9.41 -1.34 3.62
CA PHE A 79 8.14 -0.85 4.13
C PHE A 79 7.10 -0.69 3.02
N LEU A 80 7.45 -0.09 1.87
CA LEU A 80 6.54 0.05 0.74
C LEU A 80 5.99 -1.31 0.27
N ILE A 81 6.87 -2.30 0.12
CA ILE A 81 6.48 -3.64 -0.33
C ILE A 81 5.53 -4.28 0.68
N PHE A 82 5.91 -4.32 1.96
CA PHE A 82 5.10 -4.94 3.00
C PHE A 82 3.83 -4.15 3.32
N ALA A 83 3.81 -2.83 3.14
CA ALA A 83 2.61 -2.01 3.26
C ALA A 83 1.57 -2.38 2.22
N ILE A 84 1.97 -2.58 0.95
CA ILE A 84 1.05 -2.99 -0.13
C ILE A 84 0.55 -4.42 0.12
N ILE A 85 1.44 -5.36 0.46
CA ILE A 85 1.06 -6.75 0.71
C ILE A 85 0.09 -6.83 1.90
N SER A 86 0.41 -6.21 3.03
CA SER A 86 -0.45 -6.20 4.22
C SER A 86 -1.79 -5.52 3.97
N LEU A 87 -1.80 -4.46 3.15
CA LEU A 87 -3.05 -3.81 2.74
C LEU A 87 -3.96 -4.79 2.00
N ILE A 88 -3.41 -5.56 1.05
CA ILE A 88 -4.17 -6.52 0.25
C ILE A 88 -4.61 -7.72 1.10
N VAL A 89 -3.70 -8.30 1.89
CA VAL A 89 -3.96 -9.59 2.56
C VAL A 89 -4.78 -9.40 3.85
N PHE A 90 -4.56 -8.31 4.59
CA PHE A 90 -5.13 -8.12 5.92
C PHE A 90 -6.02 -6.88 6.02
N PHE A 91 -5.50 -5.68 5.79
CA PHE A 91 -6.23 -4.46 6.12
C PHE A 91 -7.46 -4.21 5.24
N SER A 92 -7.43 -4.62 3.97
CA SER A 92 -8.56 -4.45 3.06
C SER A 92 -9.81 -5.18 3.54
N THR A 93 -9.67 -6.37 4.14
CA THR A 93 -10.80 -7.14 4.66
C THR A 93 -11.55 -6.39 5.77
N TYR A 94 -10.82 -5.67 6.62
CA TYR A 94 -11.41 -4.83 7.68
C TYR A 94 -12.07 -3.56 7.13
N VAL A 95 -11.55 -2.99 6.04
CA VAL A 95 -12.19 -1.83 5.38
C VAL A 95 -13.50 -2.24 4.74
N TYR A 96 -13.54 -3.43 4.14
CA TYR A 96 -14.73 -3.97 3.48
C TYR A 96 -15.70 -4.66 4.44
N GLU A 97 -15.26 -4.98 5.65
CA GLU A 97 -15.96 -5.87 6.60
C GLU A 97 -16.30 -7.23 5.95
N LEU A 98 -15.46 -7.69 4.99
CA LEU A 98 -15.64 -8.93 4.21
C LEU A 98 -14.32 -9.72 4.17
N PRO A 99 -14.26 -10.94 4.75
CA PRO A 99 -13.02 -11.72 4.86
C PRO A 99 -12.49 -12.22 3.50
N THR A 100 -13.34 -12.28 2.49
CA THR A 100 -12.98 -12.82 1.14
C THR A 100 -12.66 -11.73 0.12
N HIS A 101 -12.77 -10.45 0.49
CA HIS A 101 -12.58 -9.35 -0.47
C HIS A 101 -11.24 -8.63 -0.25
N HIS A 102 -10.30 -8.85 -1.17
CA HIS A 102 -8.90 -8.38 -1.06
C HIS A 102 -8.50 -7.37 -2.15
N CYS A 103 -9.45 -6.81 -2.90
CA CYS A 103 -9.14 -5.94 -4.03
C CYS A 103 -8.64 -4.55 -3.57
N PRO A 104 -7.39 -4.16 -3.85
CA PRO A 104 -6.87 -2.85 -3.43
C PRO A 104 -7.53 -1.68 -4.16
N PHE A 105 -8.08 -1.90 -5.37
CA PHE A 105 -8.70 -0.83 -6.17
C PHE A 105 -10.09 -0.45 -5.69
N CYS A 106 -10.81 -1.36 -5.05
CA CYS A 106 -12.14 -1.06 -4.51
C CYS A 106 -12.10 -0.04 -3.36
N LEU A 107 -10.94 0.14 -2.70
CA LEU A 107 -10.73 1.19 -1.69
C LEU A 107 -10.93 2.61 -2.24
N LEU A 108 -10.83 2.80 -3.57
CA LEU A 108 -11.02 4.09 -4.24
C LEU A 108 -12.50 4.41 -4.50
N GLN A 109 -13.39 3.43 -4.31
CA GLN A 109 -14.81 3.59 -4.59
C GLN A 109 -15.50 4.43 -3.51
N LYS A 110 -16.61 5.08 -3.90
CA LYS A 110 -17.39 5.94 -3.01
C LYS A 110 -18.03 5.18 -1.85
N GLU A 111 -18.33 3.91 -2.05
CA GLU A 111 -18.90 2.99 -1.06
C GLU A 111 -18.00 2.85 0.19
N TYR A 112 -16.70 3.00 0.00
CA TYR A 112 -15.69 2.97 1.08
C TYR A 112 -15.13 4.37 1.38
N TYR A 113 -15.92 5.42 1.14
CA TYR A 113 -15.54 6.82 1.38
C TYR A 113 -14.27 7.26 0.68
N GLY A 114 -13.83 6.51 -0.35
CA GLY A 114 -12.60 6.80 -1.09
C GLY A 114 -11.34 6.78 -0.22
N VAL A 115 -11.32 6.00 0.85
CA VAL A 115 -10.18 5.92 1.79
C VAL A 115 -8.88 5.54 1.09
N GLY A 116 -8.96 4.81 -0.02
CA GLY A 116 -7.81 4.47 -0.85
C GLY A 116 -7.03 5.69 -1.32
N TYR A 117 -7.69 6.80 -1.64
CA TYR A 117 -6.98 8.03 -2.03
C TYR A 117 -6.08 8.54 -0.90
N LEU A 118 -6.58 8.54 0.33
CA LEU A 118 -5.79 8.94 1.51
C LEU A 118 -4.62 7.98 1.73
N LEU A 119 -4.88 6.67 1.71
CA LEU A 119 -3.88 5.64 1.95
C LEU A 119 -2.77 5.66 0.89
N TYR A 120 -3.14 5.66 -0.40
CA TYR A 120 -2.14 5.64 -1.47
C TYR A 120 -1.35 6.95 -1.54
N THR A 121 -2.00 8.10 -1.32
CA THR A 121 -1.32 9.39 -1.33
C THR A 121 -0.32 9.49 -0.17
N THR A 122 -0.71 9.10 1.04
CA THR A 122 0.18 9.14 2.20
C THR A 122 1.34 8.17 2.06
N LEU A 123 1.09 6.94 1.60
CA LEU A 123 2.12 5.95 1.33
C LEU A 123 3.10 6.45 0.26
N PHE A 124 2.59 7.00 -0.85
CA PHE A 124 3.41 7.51 -1.95
C PHE A 124 4.29 8.68 -1.49
N ILE A 125 3.70 9.71 -0.86
CA ILE A 125 4.45 10.87 -0.39
C ILE A 125 5.49 10.46 0.67
N GLY A 126 5.11 9.57 1.58
CA GLY A 126 5.99 9.09 2.64
C GLY A 126 7.19 8.34 2.10
N THR A 127 6.96 7.34 1.26
CA THR A 127 8.02 6.50 0.69
C THR A 127 8.89 7.28 -0.29
N PHE A 128 8.28 8.10 -1.16
CA PHE A 128 9.01 8.93 -2.11
C PHE A 128 9.89 9.97 -1.41
N SER A 129 9.39 10.60 -0.35
CA SER A 129 10.19 11.54 0.44
C SER A 129 11.39 10.85 1.12
N GLY A 130 11.19 9.63 1.64
CA GLY A 130 12.28 8.88 2.28
C GLY A 130 13.37 8.43 1.30
N MET A 131 12.96 7.88 0.16
CA MET A 131 13.89 7.46 -0.90
C MET A 131 14.59 8.64 -1.55
N GLY A 132 13.82 9.69 -1.90
CA GLY A 132 14.36 10.91 -2.52
C GLY A 132 15.31 11.67 -1.62
N GLY A 133 14.96 11.83 -0.34
CA GLY A 133 15.83 12.46 0.65
C GLY A 133 17.13 11.69 0.86
N ALA A 134 17.06 10.37 0.89
CA ALA A 134 18.25 9.53 1.03
C ALA A 134 19.14 9.60 -0.22
N LEU A 135 18.55 9.59 -1.41
CA LEU A 135 19.29 9.75 -2.67
C LEU A 135 19.98 11.12 -2.74
N LEU A 136 19.25 12.19 -2.38
CA LEU A 136 19.81 13.53 -2.32
C LEU A 136 20.99 13.63 -1.33
N GLN A 137 20.89 12.99 -0.16
CA GLN A 137 21.97 12.97 0.81
C GLN A 137 23.22 12.27 0.29
N VAL A 138 23.06 11.20 -0.49
CA VAL A 138 24.19 10.49 -1.11
C VAL A 138 24.87 11.36 -2.17
N ILE A 139 24.09 12.15 -2.94
CA ILE A 139 24.62 12.97 -4.03
C ILE A 139 25.21 14.29 -3.51
N SER A 140 24.49 14.99 -2.62
CA SER A 140 24.87 16.32 -2.15
C SER A 140 25.74 16.32 -0.91
N HIS A 141 25.86 15.17 -0.23
CA HIS A 141 26.56 15.03 1.07
C HIS A 141 25.98 15.93 2.20
N GLU A 142 24.82 16.53 2.00
CA GLU A 142 24.14 17.36 2.99
C GLU A 142 23.06 16.58 3.75
N GLU A 143 22.87 16.89 5.05
CA GLU A 143 21.82 16.24 5.85
C GLU A 143 20.42 16.62 5.36
N GLN A 144 19.64 15.63 4.92
CA GLN A 144 18.27 15.77 4.41
C GLN A 144 17.21 15.52 5.50
N GLY A 145 17.41 16.07 6.69
CA GLY A 145 16.54 15.83 7.85
C GLY A 145 15.07 16.19 7.63
N VAL A 146 14.77 17.18 6.80
CA VAL A 146 13.39 17.60 6.47
C VAL A 146 12.67 16.51 5.65
N TRP A 147 13.35 15.89 4.70
CA TRP A 147 12.81 14.81 3.86
C TRP A 147 12.50 13.57 4.70
N PHE A 148 13.40 13.20 5.61
CA PHE A 148 13.20 12.07 6.50
C PHE A 148 12.06 12.29 7.50
N LYS A 149 11.93 13.52 8.04
CA LYS A 149 10.78 13.90 8.88
C LYS A 149 9.46 13.78 8.11
N ARG A 150 9.42 14.27 6.87
CA ARG A 150 8.25 14.15 5.99
C ARG A 150 7.92 12.69 5.73
N SER A 151 8.92 11.86 5.41
CA SER A 151 8.74 10.43 5.22
C SER A 151 8.10 9.76 6.44
N LEU A 152 8.64 9.99 7.63
CA LEU A 152 8.11 9.44 8.88
C LEU A 152 6.68 9.93 9.17
N LEU A 153 6.39 11.19 8.91
CA LEU A 153 5.07 11.75 9.16
C LEU A 153 4.02 11.11 8.26
N PHE A 154 4.26 11.04 6.94
CA PHE A 154 3.28 10.49 6.01
C PHE A 154 3.16 8.97 6.09
N ASN A 155 4.27 8.24 6.25
CA ASN A 155 4.21 6.80 6.49
C ASN A 155 3.59 6.49 7.86
N GLY A 156 3.85 7.30 8.89
CA GLY A 156 3.20 7.20 10.20
C GLY A 156 1.69 7.45 10.12
N LEU A 157 1.27 8.43 9.32
CA LEU A 157 -0.15 8.69 9.05
C LEU A 157 -0.80 7.50 8.33
N TYR A 158 -0.13 6.92 7.33
CA TYR A 158 -0.58 5.69 6.66
C TYR A 158 -0.76 4.55 7.66
N VAL A 159 0.26 4.26 8.48
CA VAL A 159 0.21 3.23 9.53
C VAL A 159 -0.95 3.49 10.49
N GLY A 160 -1.11 4.74 10.96
CA GLY A 160 -2.19 5.12 11.86
C GLY A 160 -3.56 4.87 11.26
N VAL A 161 -3.81 5.39 10.05
CA VAL A 161 -5.12 5.24 9.38
C VAL A 161 -5.44 3.77 9.12
N VAL A 162 -4.49 3.00 8.56
CA VAL A 162 -4.74 1.60 8.23
C VAL A 162 -4.98 0.75 9.47
N SER A 163 -4.31 1.05 10.58
CA SER A 163 -4.45 0.33 11.86
C SER A 163 -5.75 0.65 12.59
N LEU A 164 -6.38 1.80 12.30
CA LEU A 164 -7.68 2.15 12.89
C LEU A 164 -8.80 1.20 12.44
N TYR A 165 -8.76 0.67 11.22
CA TYR A 165 -9.83 -0.20 10.70
C TYR A 165 -9.99 -1.50 11.49
N PRO A 166 -8.96 -2.33 11.72
CA PRO A 166 -9.08 -3.50 12.59
C PRO A 166 -9.50 -3.14 14.01
N LEU A 167 -8.97 -2.04 14.56
CA LEU A 167 -9.31 -1.59 15.91
C LEU A 167 -10.80 -1.20 16.02
N LEU A 168 -11.30 -0.39 15.07
CA LEU A 168 -12.71 0.02 15.03
C LEU A 168 -13.63 -1.18 14.83
N TYR A 169 -13.24 -2.12 13.95
CA TYR A 169 -13.98 -3.36 13.74
C TYR A 169 -14.10 -4.17 15.03
N TYR A 170 -12.99 -4.35 15.74
CA TYR A 170 -12.98 -5.06 17.02
C TYR A 170 -13.84 -4.36 18.09
N LEU A 171 -13.75 -3.04 18.19
CA LEU A 171 -14.56 -2.27 19.14
C LEU A 171 -16.07 -2.35 18.84
N LYS A 172 -16.43 -2.45 17.55
CA LYS A 172 -17.84 -2.55 17.11
C LYS A 172 -18.42 -3.97 17.31
N ASN A 173 -17.62 -5.01 17.01
CA ASN A 173 -18.12 -6.38 16.90
C ASN A 173 -17.66 -7.29 18.05
N GLY A 174 -16.65 -6.90 18.83
CA GLY A 174 -16.09 -7.69 19.92
C GLY A 174 -15.23 -8.89 19.49
N VAL A 175 -15.04 -9.08 18.17
CA VAL A 175 -14.25 -10.16 17.55
C VAL A 175 -13.37 -9.62 16.45
N TRP A 176 -12.28 -10.32 16.14
CA TRP A 176 -11.46 -10.07 14.95
C TRP A 176 -12.06 -10.77 13.74
N LEU A 177 -11.82 -10.22 12.55
CA LEU A 177 -12.31 -10.79 11.29
C LEU A 177 -11.46 -11.99 10.90
#